data_b11b896c982f35e9d1218e298453fbf4
#
_entry.id   b11b896c982f35e9d1218e298453fbf4
#
_cell.length_a   1.000
_cell.length_b   1.000
_cell.length_c   1.000
_cell.angle_alpha   90.00
_cell.angle_beta   90.00
_cell.angle_gamma   90.00
#
_symmetry.space_group_name_H-M   'P 1'
#
loop_
_entity.id
_entity.type
_entity.pdbx_description
1 polymer ?
#
loop_
_entity_poly.entity_id
_entity_poly.type
_entity_poly.pdbx_seq_one_letter_code
_entity_poly.pdbx_strand_id
1 'polypeptide(L)'
;MGSRPYRRRLAWGAAALLAAGVAVPAAYAASDSGDASGQGAPAALSAGHGAKKAKNVILLIGDGMGDSEITLARDYTVGAAGRLNMDKFPLTGSYTTYSVDKNGKPDYVTDSAASGTGWATGQKTVNGRISKTPGTDKPMTTILELAQRNGLATGSVTTAELTDATPAVLASHATDRSCAGPADMKACPSDTVAKGGPGSIAEQSVNHKVDVLLGGGKARFDQKITEGRFKGGTVTQQAEKLGYQVVTDDKGLKNARPGKPVLGLFADGNVPVEWTGKAAAQGGTEPQRCVTSNPERKAGTPSLDDQTRKALQLLEAKQKGSGKGFFLQVEGASIDKRDHAADPCGQIGETAALDRAVKVARAYAAAHPDTLVITTADHAHTSQIVPLEATPPGLSSTLVTNEGGRLKVNYSTNTPGKAQEHTGTQVRIAAQGPQAERVLGVTDQTQLFTTIRSALTLR
;
A
#
# COMPACT_ATOMS: atom_id res chain seq x y z
N MET A 1 8.90 29.95 -67.54
CA MET A 1 8.15 31.02 -66.92
C MET A 1 8.23 30.83 -65.44
N GLY A 2 9.00 31.67 -64.85
CA GLY A 2 9.55 31.61 -63.55
C GLY A 2 8.60 32.11 -62.43
N SER A 3 8.69 31.51 -61.25
CA SER A 3 8.18 32.05 -60.04
C SER A 3 9.31 32.18 -59.03
N ARG A 4 9.53 33.43 -58.58
CA ARG A 4 10.57 33.83 -57.66
C ARG A 4 10.19 33.48 -56.20
N PRO A 5 11.13 33.14 -55.29
CA PRO A 5 10.86 32.98 -53.86
C PRO A 5 10.89 34.29 -53.10
N TYR A 6 9.98 34.48 -52.20
CA TYR A 6 9.82 35.63 -51.32
C TYR A 6 10.77 35.52 -50.12
N ARG A 7 11.78 36.39 -50.03
CA ARG A 7 12.65 36.56 -48.86
C ARG A 7 12.04 37.59 -47.92
N ARG A 8 11.65 37.24 -46.74
CA ARG A 8 11.37 38.18 -45.64
C ARG A 8 12.63 38.40 -44.83
N ARG A 9 13.07 39.64 -44.77
CA ARG A 9 14.14 40.14 -43.88
C ARG A 9 13.56 40.36 -42.50
N LEU A 10 14.15 39.76 -41.46
CA LEU A 10 13.94 40.11 -40.09
C LEU A 10 14.85 41.26 -39.69
N ALA A 11 14.27 42.37 -39.25
CA ALA A 11 14.98 43.49 -38.66
C ALA A 11 15.18 43.25 -37.18
N TRP A 12 16.41 43.35 -36.71
CA TRP A 12 16.77 43.31 -35.30
C TRP A 12 16.65 44.74 -34.73
N GLY A 13 15.75 44.94 -33.78
CA GLY A 13 15.70 46.16 -32.94
C GLY A 13 16.45 45.90 -31.65
N ALA A 14 17.53 46.61 -31.43
CA ALA A 14 18.25 46.62 -30.17
C ALA A 14 17.51 47.52 -29.15
N ALA A 15 17.02 46.93 -28.06
CA ALA A 15 16.56 47.70 -26.90
C ALA A 15 17.61 47.61 -25.78
N ALA A 16 18.20 48.71 -25.44
CA ALA A 16 19.12 48.85 -24.32
C ALA A 16 18.32 48.84 -23.01
N LEU A 17 18.59 47.87 -22.12
CA LEU A 17 18.11 47.81 -20.75
C LEU A 17 19.25 48.20 -19.81
N LEU A 18 19.03 49.28 -19.08
CA LEU A 18 19.84 49.72 -17.95
C LEU A 18 19.81 48.70 -16.82
N ALA A 19 20.96 48.18 -16.45
CA ALA A 19 21.15 47.29 -15.32
C ALA A 19 21.30 48.12 -14.04
N ALA A 20 20.32 47.99 -13.14
CA ALA A 20 20.50 48.39 -11.73
C ALA A 20 21.08 47.18 -10.99
N GLY A 21 22.32 47.28 -10.58
CA GLY A 21 23.03 46.23 -9.83
C GLY A 21 22.51 46.15 -8.39
N VAL A 22 22.02 44.96 -8.02
CA VAL A 22 21.88 44.55 -6.63
C VAL A 22 22.97 43.53 -6.34
N ALA A 23 23.94 43.94 -5.51
CA ALA A 23 25.01 43.05 -5.05
C ALA A 23 24.46 42.00 -4.08
N VAL A 24 24.52 40.73 -4.45
CA VAL A 24 24.35 39.61 -3.54
C VAL A 24 25.74 39.16 -3.11
N PRO A 25 26.06 39.04 -1.80
CA PRO A 25 27.36 38.55 -1.37
C PRO A 25 27.44 37.04 -1.65
N ALA A 26 28.45 36.65 -2.40
CA ALA A 26 28.86 35.26 -2.54
C ALA A 26 29.56 34.78 -1.25
N ALA A 27 28.93 33.84 -0.57
CA ALA A 27 29.58 33.02 0.46
C ALA A 27 29.31 31.56 0.14
N TYR A 28 30.14 31.00 -0.74
CA TYR A 28 30.25 29.56 -0.92
C TYR A 28 31.75 29.24 -1.08
N ALA A 29 32.36 28.82 0.02
CA ALA A 29 33.54 27.97 0.01
C ALA A 29 33.79 27.48 1.44
N ALA A 30 33.36 26.28 1.75
CA ALA A 30 34.06 25.40 2.69
C ALA A 30 33.80 23.96 2.26
N SER A 31 34.82 23.34 1.72
CA SER A 31 34.94 21.89 1.56
C SER A 31 34.95 21.27 2.95
N ASP A 32 34.05 20.33 3.21
CA ASP A 32 34.23 19.39 4.29
C ASP A 32 33.91 17.98 3.81
N SER A 33 34.97 17.18 3.77
CA SER A 33 35.00 15.75 3.59
C SER A 33 34.76 15.12 4.95
N GLY A 34 33.57 14.54 5.16
CA GLY A 34 33.30 13.87 6.44
C GLY A 34 31.99 13.11 6.46
N ASP A 35 32.09 11.80 6.49
CA ASP A 35 31.17 10.78 6.99
C ASP A 35 29.65 10.86 6.64
N ALA A 36 29.25 9.97 5.74
CA ALA A 36 27.86 9.58 5.52
C ALA A 36 27.36 8.65 6.63
N SER A 37 26.94 9.22 7.77
CA SER A 37 26.12 8.55 8.77
C SER A 37 25.13 9.53 9.35
N GLY A 38 23.83 9.35 9.05
CA GLY A 38 22.74 9.98 9.75
C GLY A 38 22.28 11.33 9.21
N GLN A 39 21.66 11.39 8.03
CA GLN A 39 20.87 12.57 7.67
C GLN A 39 19.53 12.54 8.39
N GLY A 40 19.47 13.23 9.54
CA GLY A 40 18.24 13.58 10.22
C GLY A 40 17.38 14.49 9.35
N ALA A 41 16.08 14.26 9.34
CA ALA A 41 15.08 15.12 8.72
C ALA A 41 15.28 16.60 9.18
N PRO A 42 14.92 17.61 8.35
CA PRO A 42 15.10 19.00 8.73
C PRO A 42 14.34 19.33 10.01
N ALA A 43 15.07 19.76 11.04
CA ALA A 43 14.55 20.08 12.37
C ALA A 43 13.68 21.36 12.43
N ALA A 44 13.28 21.92 11.29
CA ALA A 44 12.69 23.25 11.22
C ALA A 44 11.16 23.34 11.47
N LEU A 45 10.45 22.21 11.66
CA LEU A 45 9.00 22.23 11.92
C LEU A 45 8.59 21.70 13.31
N SER A 46 9.54 21.44 14.21
CA SER A 46 9.26 20.89 15.54
C SER A 46 9.16 21.93 16.67
N ALA A 47 9.28 23.20 16.39
CA ALA A 47 9.23 24.25 17.42
C ALA A 47 7.82 24.85 17.52
N GLY A 48 6.96 24.28 18.40
CA GLY A 48 5.91 25.09 18.96
C GLY A 48 4.48 24.59 19.05
N HIS A 49 4.23 23.27 19.08
CA HIS A 49 3.01 22.73 19.70
C HIS A 49 3.37 21.33 20.18
N GLY A 50 3.23 21.02 21.45
CA GLY A 50 3.37 19.67 21.96
C GLY A 50 2.51 18.76 21.10
N ALA A 51 3.15 17.95 20.25
CA ALA A 51 2.46 17.19 19.19
C ALA A 51 1.33 16.37 19.82
N LYS A 52 0.09 16.68 19.49
CA LYS A 52 -1.09 15.93 19.98
C LYS A 52 -0.87 14.46 19.68
N LYS A 53 -1.06 13.60 20.70
CA LYS A 53 -0.96 12.14 20.54
C LYS A 53 -2.18 11.63 19.79
N ALA A 54 -1.97 10.68 18.91
CA ALA A 54 -3.07 9.90 18.36
C ALA A 54 -3.43 8.78 19.35
N LYS A 55 -4.71 8.54 19.49
CA LYS A 55 -5.23 7.34 20.16
C LYS A 55 -5.33 6.18 19.17
N ASN A 56 -5.72 6.50 17.94
CA ASN A 56 -5.91 5.53 16.86
C ASN A 56 -5.05 5.89 15.66
N VAL A 57 -4.57 4.86 14.94
CA VAL A 57 -3.97 5.01 13.61
C VAL A 57 -4.70 4.12 12.63
N ILE A 58 -5.07 4.68 11.47
CA ILE A 58 -5.59 3.95 10.31
C ILE A 58 -4.61 4.21 9.16
N LEU A 59 -3.93 3.16 8.72
CA LEU A 59 -3.01 3.17 7.58
C LEU A 59 -3.69 2.49 6.39
N LEU A 60 -3.89 3.22 5.29
CA LEU A 60 -4.45 2.68 4.06
C LEU A 60 -3.35 2.58 3.00
N ILE A 61 -3.14 1.40 2.47
CA ILE A 61 -2.12 1.08 1.46
C ILE A 61 -2.80 0.67 0.16
N GLY A 62 -2.46 1.33 -0.94
CA GLY A 62 -2.74 0.82 -2.28
C GLY A 62 -1.49 0.12 -2.79
N ASP A 63 -1.55 -1.21 -2.95
CA ASP A 63 -0.43 -1.98 -3.51
C ASP A 63 -0.22 -1.55 -4.96
N GLY A 64 1.02 -1.16 -5.30
CA GLY A 64 1.36 -0.64 -6.62
C GLY A 64 0.75 0.71 -7.00
N MET A 65 0.10 1.40 -6.05
CA MET A 65 -0.67 2.62 -6.30
C MET A 65 0.22 3.86 -6.36
N GLY A 66 1.00 4.03 -7.42
CA GLY A 66 1.72 5.26 -7.70
C GLY A 66 0.81 6.40 -8.16
N ASP A 67 1.40 7.56 -8.45
CA ASP A 67 0.62 8.74 -8.90
C ASP A 67 -0.07 8.52 -10.25
N SER A 68 0.49 7.67 -11.11
CA SER A 68 -0.14 7.30 -12.39
C SER A 68 -1.43 6.51 -12.17
N GLU A 69 -1.41 5.53 -11.30
CA GLU A 69 -2.54 4.67 -10.95
C GLU A 69 -3.66 5.48 -10.29
N ILE A 70 -3.30 6.40 -9.38
CA ILE A 70 -4.26 7.33 -8.76
C ILE A 70 -4.88 8.25 -9.82
N THR A 71 -4.06 8.79 -10.73
CA THR A 71 -4.51 9.72 -11.75
C THR A 71 -5.43 9.02 -12.75
N LEU A 72 -5.08 7.81 -13.19
CA LEU A 72 -5.91 7.01 -14.08
C LEU A 72 -7.29 6.74 -13.47
N ALA A 73 -7.34 6.35 -12.20
CA ALA A 73 -8.61 6.09 -11.50
C ALA A 73 -9.43 7.37 -11.32
N ARG A 74 -8.78 8.50 -10.98
CA ARG A 74 -9.45 9.81 -10.87
C ARG A 74 -10.07 10.25 -12.18
N ASP A 75 -9.28 10.31 -13.24
CA ASP A 75 -9.70 10.80 -14.55
C ASP A 75 -10.82 9.94 -15.12
N TYR A 76 -10.75 8.63 -14.90
CA TYR A 76 -11.80 7.72 -15.34
C TYR A 76 -13.12 7.88 -14.54
N THR A 77 -13.05 7.98 -13.20
CA THR A 77 -14.22 7.85 -12.31
C THR A 77 -14.92 9.17 -12.02
N VAL A 78 -14.14 10.23 -11.71
CA VAL A 78 -14.67 11.53 -11.29
C VAL A 78 -14.26 12.67 -12.21
N GLY A 79 -13.52 12.37 -13.28
CA GLY A 79 -13.08 13.33 -14.29
C GLY A 79 -11.78 14.03 -13.92
N ALA A 80 -11.13 14.65 -14.92
CA ALA A 80 -9.83 15.28 -14.79
C ALA A 80 -9.82 16.44 -13.77
N ALA A 81 -10.93 17.16 -13.61
CA ALA A 81 -11.09 18.21 -12.60
C ALA A 81 -11.68 17.68 -11.27
N GLY A 82 -12.01 16.40 -11.20
CA GLY A 82 -12.61 15.75 -10.04
C GLY A 82 -11.58 15.50 -8.94
N ARG A 83 -12.08 15.09 -7.77
CA ARG A 83 -11.23 14.73 -6.62
C ARG A 83 -11.72 13.46 -5.96
N LEU A 84 -10.85 12.47 -5.87
CA LEU A 84 -11.04 11.28 -5.05
C LEU A 84 -11.08 11.65 -3.55
N ASN A 85 -11.53 10.76 -2.69
CA ASN A 85 -11.48 10.99 -1.24
C ASN A 85 -10.04 11.10 -0.73
N MET A 86 -9.11 10.34 -1.34
CA MET A 86 -7.69 10.42 -1.03
C MET A 86 -7.04 11.74 -1.47
N ASP A 87 -7.61 12.48 -2.42
CA ASP A 87 -7.13 13.81 -2.82
C ASP A 87 -7.58 14.93 -1.87
N LYS A 88 -8.42 14.62 -0.89
CA LYS A 88 -8.98 15.59 0.06
C LYS A 88 -8.24 15.63 1.40
N PHE A 89 -7.15 14.89 1.54
CA PHE A 89 -6.29 15.01 2.73
C PHE A 89 -5.63 16.39 2.76
N PRO A 90 -5.51 17.03 3.94
CA PRO A 90 -4.95 18.37 4.05
C PRO A 90 -3.43 18.42 3.92
N LEU A 91 -2.73 17.32 4.19
CA LEU A 91 -1.27 17.26 4.17
C LEU A 91 -0.83 16.12 3.24
N THR A 92 0.10 16.45 2.34
CA THR A 92 0.61 15.51 1.33
C THR A 92 2.12 15.66 1.20
N GLY A 93 2.81 14.54 1.07
CA GLY A 93 4.23 14.42 0.78
C GLY A 93 4.48 13.22 -0.13
N SER A 94 5.71 12.77 -0.16
CA SER A 94 6.15 11.57 -0.88
C SER A 94 7.17 10.79 -0.05
N TYR A 95 7.40 9.53 -0.38
CA TYR A 95 8.53 8.79 0.14
C TYR A 95 9.19 7.88 -0.91
N THR A 96 10.48 7.60 -0.69
CA THR A 96 11.27 6.69 -1.53
C THR A 96 11.01 5.24 -1.13
N THR A 97 11.01 4.33 -2.10
CA THR A 97 10.54 2.94 -1.95
C THR A 97 11.61 1.87 -2.11
N TYR A 98 12.89 2.22 -2.34
CA TYR A 98 13.94 1.24 -2.60
C TYR A 98 14.08 0.18 -1.48
N SER A 99 14.47 -1.04 -1.85
CA SER A 99 14.88 -2.13 -0.96
C SER A 99 16.40 -2.22 -0.88
N VAL A 100 16.92 -3.29 -0.26
CA VAL A 100 18.38 -3.55 -0.21
C VAL A 100 18.67 -5.00 -0.55
N ASP A 101 19.91 -5.26 -1.01
CA ASP A 101 20.45 -6.60 -1.13
C ASP A 101 20.88 -7.19 0.25
N LYS A 102 21.35 -8.43 0.26
CA LYS A 102 21.83 -9.10 1.49
C LYS A 102 23.00 -8.39 2.17
N ASN A 103 23.73 -7.53 1.47
CA ASN A 103 24.86 -6.77 1.96
C ASN A 103 24.48 -5.33 2.35
N GLY A 104 23.19 -4.98 2.26
CA GLY A 104 22.69 -3.64 2.57
C GLY A 104 22.84 -2.62 1.43
N LYS A 105 23.25 -3.03 0.22
CA LYS A 105 23.31 -2.13 -0.93
C LYS A 105 21.92 -1.88 -1.49
N PRO A 106 21.61 -0.65 -1.96
CA PRO A 106 20.32 -0.34 -2.53
C PRO A 106 19.95 -1.22 -3.73
N ASP A 107 18.73 -1.74 -3.71
CA ASP A 107 18.00 -2.25 -4.87
C ASP A 107 16.89 -1.25 -5.16
N TYR A 108 16.93 -0.63 -6.33
CA TYR A 108 16.13 0.54 -6.66
C TYR A 108 14.66 0.24 -6.94
N VAL A 109 14.30 -1.04 -7.13
CA VAL A 109 12.91 -1.48 -7.34
C VAL A 109 12.53 -2.48 -6.26
N THR A 110 11.71 -2.03 -5.32
CA THR A 110 11.23 -2.87 -4.22
C THR A 110 10.08 -3.77 -4.64
N ASP A 111 9.92 -4.91 -3.96
CA ASP A 111 8.66 -5.63 -3.90
C ASP A 111 7.86 -5.24 -2.66
N SER A 112 6.59 -5.71 -2.57
CA SER A 112 5.70 -5.40 -1.45
C SER A 112 6.21 -5.97 -0.10
N ALA A 113 7.01 -7.04 -0.10
CA ALA A 113 7.55 -7.63 1.12
C ALA A 113 8.63 -6.75 1.74
N ALA A 114 9.62 -6.31 0.96
CA ALA A 114 10.67 -5.43 1.43
C ALA A 114 10.13 -4.03 1.76
N SER A 115 9.26 -3.51 0.92
CA SER A 115 8.55 -2.25 1.14
C SER A 115 7.74 -2.31 2.45
N GLY A 116 6.87 -3.33 2.58
CA GLY A 116 6.06 -3.54 3.78
C GLY A 116 6.89 -3.67 5.05
N THR A 117 7.98 -4.40 4.99
CA THR A 117 8.94 -4.48 6.09
C THR A 117 9.46 -3.09 6.48
N GLY A 118 9.67 -2.20 5.50
CA GLY A 118 10.13 -0.83 5.75
C GLY A 118 9.20 -0.06 6.70
N TRP A 119 7.91 0.02 6.41
CA TRP A 119 6.98 0.73 7.31
C TRP A 119 6.59 -0.09 8.55
N ALA A 120 6.64 -1.42 8.46
CA ALA A 120 6.27 -2.27 9.60
C ALA A 120 7.34 -2.28 10.69
N THR A 121 8.63 -2.13 10.35
CA THR A 121 9.76 -2.30 11.28
C THR A 121 10.69 -1.08 11.38
N GLY A 122 10.60 -0.13 10.45
CA GLY A 122 11.52 0.99 10.34
C GLY A 122 12.88 0.63 9.73
N GLN A 123 13.01 -0.54 9.09
CA GLN A 123 14.27 -1.01 8.51
C GLN A 123 14.05 -1.57 7.11
N LYS A 124 15.04 -1.40 6.23
CA LYS A 124 15.06 -1.99 4.89
C LYS A 124 15.43 -3.47 4.96
N THR A 125 14.93 -4.25 3.99
CA THR A 125 15.29 -5.65 3.81
C THR A 125 15.34 -6.04 2.32
N VAL A 126 15.63 -7.30 2.06
CA VAL A 126 15.72 -7.89 0.70
C VAL A 126 14.32 -8.13 0.15
N ASN A 127 14.12 -7.95 -1.14
CA ASN A 127 12.89 -8.32 -1.84
C ASN A 127 12.48 -9.77 -1.50
N GLY A 128 11.20 -10.00 -1.31
CA GLY A 128 10.62 -11.27 -0.90
C GLY A 128 10.64 -11.56 0.61
N ARG A 129 11.34 -10.79 1.43
CA ARG A 129 11.52 -11.06 2.85
C ARG A 129 10.49 -10.36 3.72
N ILE A 130 9.95 -11.07 4.71
CA ILE A 130 8.89 -10.60 5.62
C ILE A 130 9.49 -10.29 7.00
N SER A 131 9.59 -9.02 7.35
CA SER A 131 9.97 -8.50 8.68
C SER A 131 11.18 -9.17 9.34
N LYS A 132 12.20 -9.48 8.51
CA LYS A 132 13.50 -10.01 8.91
C LYS A 132 14.64 -9.18 8.33
N THR A 133 15.76 -9.13 9.05
CA THR A 133 16.98 -8.41 8.63
C THR A 133 17.56 -8.96 7.32
N PRO A 134 18.20 -8.12 6.48
CA PRO A 134 18.63 -8.52 5.14
C PRO A 134 19.72 -9.61 5.13
N GLY A 135 20.69 -9.56 6.01
CA GLY A 135 21.85 -10.46 5.96
C GLY A 135 21.79 -11.64 6.91
N THR A 136 21.07 -11.50 8.04
CA THR A 136 21.15 -12.45 9.16
C THR A 136 19.83 -13.14 9.47
N ASP A 137 18.78 -12.87 8.72
CA ASP A 137 17.42 -13.43 8.89
C ASP A 137 16.83 -13.31 10.31
N LYS A 138 17.25 -12.30 11.08
CA LYS A 138 16.70 -12.08 12.41
C LYS A 138 15.35 -11.39 12.33
N PRO A 139 14.33 -11.84 13.09
CA PRO A 139 13.05 -11.14 13.20
C PRO A 139 13.22 -9.70 13.69
N MET A 140 12.48 -8.78 13.10
CA MET A 140 12.45 -7.37 13.50
C MET A 140 11.08 -7.05 14.09
N THR A 141 11.05 -6.43 15.26
CA THR A 141 9.78 -6.07 15.92
C THR A 141 8.96 -5.15 15.03
N THR A 142 7.71 -5.54 14.78
CA THR A 142 6.80 -4.79 13.93
C THR A 142 5.99 -3.75 14.69
N ILE A 143 5.43 -2.79 13.96
CA ILE A 143 4.54 -1.77 14.52
C ILE A 143 3.27 -2.39 15.14
N LEU A 144 2.76 -3.48 14.56
CA LEU A 144 1.61 -4.21 15.12
C LEU A 144 1.97 -4.88 16.45
N GLU A 145 3.13 -5.55 16.53
CA GLU A 145 3.62 -6.14 17.77
C GLU A 145 3.85 -5.09 18.85
N LEU A 146 4.40 -3.93 18.49
CA LEU A 146 4.55 -2.82 19.42
C LEU A 146 3.19 -2.31 19.91
N ALA A 147 2.21 -2.18 19.01
CA ALA A 147 0.85 -1.79 19.38
C ALA A 147 0.25 -2.78 20.37
N GLN A 148 0.36 -4.09 20.13
CA GLN A 148 -0.10 -5.14 21.03
C GLN A 148 0.58 -5.08 22.41
N ARG A 149 1.93 -4.94 22.44
CA ARG A 149 2.70 -4.80 23.70
C ARG A 149 2.27 -3.59 24.53
N ASN A 150 1.79 -2.53 23.87
CA ASN A 150 1.25 -1.34 24.52
C ASN A 150 -0.26 -1.44 24.85
N GLY A 151 -0.89 -2.59 24.60
CA GLY A 151 -2.29 -2.89 24.91
C GLY A 151 -3.30 -2.25 23.94
N LEU A 152 -2.88 -1.87 22.72
CA LEU A 152 -3.79 -1.43 21.69
C LEU A 152 -4.46 -2.63 21.02
N ALA A 153 -5.66 -2.43 20.49
CA ALA A 153 -6.27 -3.39 19.58
C ALA A 153 -5.59 -3.27 18.20
N THR A 154 -5.55 -4.38 17.47
CA THR A 154 -4.85 -4.45 16.19
C THR A 154 -5.70 -5.09 15.09
N GLY A 155 -5.58 -4.58 13.87
CA GLY A 155 -6.31 -5.09 12.73
C GLY A 155 -5.53 -5.00 11.42
N SER A 156 -5.80 -5.96 10.55
CA SER A 156 -5.33 -5.98 9.15
C SER A 156 -6.49 -6.40 8.25
N VAL A 157 -6.77 -5.60 7.25
CA VAL A 157 -7.83 -5.78 6.25
C VAL A 157 -7.18 -5.70 4.87
N THR A 158 -7.49 -6.63 3.97
CA THR A 158 -6.90 -6.66 2.63
C THR A 158 -7.87 -7.25 1.59
N THR A 159 -7.64 -6.94 0.32
CA THR A 159 -8.24 -7.66 -0.81
C THR A 159 -7.35 -8.78 -1.34
N ALA A 160 -6.12 -8.95 -0.80
CA ALA A 160 -5.25 -10.11 -1.08
C ALA A 160 -5.58 -11.34 -0.22
N GLU A 161 -4.79 -12.42 -0.41
CA GLU A 161 -4.63 -13.45 0.61
C GLU A 161 -4.08 -12.81 1.90
N LEU A 162 -4.57 -13.15 3.07
CA LEU A 162 -4.04 -12.67 4.35
C LEU A 162 -2.58 -13.10 4.60
N THR A 163 -2.06 -13.99 3.77
CA THR A 163 -0.67 -14.44 3.76
C THR A 163 0.19 -13.72 2.72
N ASP A 164 -0.37 -12.81 1.91
CA ASP A 164 0.41 -11.98 1.00
C ASP A 164 1.26 -10.97 1.78
N ALA A 165 2.22 -10.36 1.12
CA ALA A 165 3.30 -9.60 1.76
C ALA A 165 2.79 -8.47 2.68
N THR A 166 1.90 -7.62 2.19
CA THR A 166 1.43 -6.43 2.92
C THR A 166 0.72 -6.72 4.24
N PRO A 167 -0.19 -7.71 4.35
CA PRO A 167 -0.69 -8.13 5.66
C PRO A 167 0.34 -8.94 6.46
N ALA A 168 1.19 -9.76 5.81
CA ALA A 168 2.15 -10.64 6.47
C ALA A 168 3.21 -9.87 7.26
N VAL A 169 3.73 -8.75 6.74
CA VAL A 169 4.79 -7.97 7.41
C VAL A 169 4.41 -7.46 8.79
N LEU A 170 3.13 -7.43 9.13
CA LEU A 170 2.65 -6.96 10.42
C LEU A 170 2.75 -8.02 11.52
N ALA A 171 2.39 -9.27 11.20
CA ALA A 171 2.21 -10.35 12.17
C ALA A 171 2.97 -11.64 11.81
N SER A 172 4.01 -11.52 10.98
CA SER A 172 4.83 -12.67 10.57
C SER A 172 6.29 -12.29 10.35
N HIS A 173 7.15 -13.29 10.46
CA HIS A 173 8.57 -13.19 10.16
C HIS A 173 8.95 -14.39 9.29
N ALA A 174 9.14 -14.17 8.00
CA ALA A 174 9.47 -15.23 7.06
C ALA A 174 10.66 -14.84 6.17
N THR A 175 11.50 -15.83 5.87
CA THR A 175 12.65 -15.65 4.99
C THR A 175 12.21 -15.35 3.56
N ASP A 176 11.02 -15.84 3.19
CA ASP A 176 10.43 -15.63 1.87
C ASP A 176 8.89 -15.54 1.95
N ARG A 177 8.30 -14.59 1.20
CA ARG A 177 6.84 -14.36 1.12
C ARG A 177 6.03 -15.54 0.58
N SER A 178 6.68 -16.45 -0.14
CA SER A 178 6.03 -17.67 -0.67
C SER A 178 5.69 -18.69 0.41
N CYS A 179 6.21 -18.55 1.64
CA CYS A 179 5.95 -19.46 2.75
C CYS A 179 4.59 -19.21 3.41
N ALA A 180 3.54 -19.14 2.58
CA ALA A 180 2.21 -18.69 2.92
C ALA A 180 1.50 -19.60 3.92
N GLY A 181 1.41 -20.90 3.64
CA GLY A 181 0.77 -21.89 4.50
C GLY A 181 1.71 -23.04 4.87
N PRO A 182 1.29 -23.98 5.74
CA PRO A 182 2.14 -25.09 6.21
C PRO A 182 2.71 -25.96 5.11
N ALA A 183 2.03 -26.10 3.97
CA ALA A 183 2.51 -26.86 2.81
C ALA A 183 3.46 -26.08 1.91
N ASP A 184 3.60 -24.75 2.12
CA ASP A 184 4.36 -23.86 1.24
C ASP A 184 5.79 -23.56 1.79
N MET A 185 6.22 -24.25 2.83
CA MET A 185 7.46 -23.94 3.59
C MET A 185 8.78 -24.29 2.89
N LYS A 186 8.75 -24.72 1.62
CA LYS A 186 9.94 -25.17 0.89
C LYS A 186 11.02 -24.07 0.79
N ALA A 187 10.63 -22.81 0.59
CA ALA A 187 11.56 -21.68 0.49
C ALA A 187 12.08 -21.19 1.87
N CYS A 188 11.43 -21.60 2.98
CA CYS A 188 11.78 -21.17 4.33
C CYS A 188 12.12 -22.35 5.26
N PRO A 189 13.11 -23.19 4.94
CA PRO A 189 13.39 -24.38 5.76
C PRO A 189 13.80 -24.06 7.19
N SER A 190 14.43 -22.89 7.44
CA SER A 190 14.78 -22.41 8.78
C SER A 190 13.57 -21.95 9.60
N ASP A 191 12.47 -21.59 8.95
CA ASP A 191 11.28 -21.06 9.60
C ASP A 191 10.28 -22.16 9.97
N THR A 192 10.54 -23.43 9.57
CA THR A 192 9.69 -24.56 9.95
C THR A 192 9.73 -24.82 11.45
N VAL A 193 8.61 -25.26 12.01
CA VAL A 193 8.49 -25.60 13.44
C VAL A 193 9.47 -26.69 13.85
N ALA A 194 9.73 -27.69 12.99
CA ALA A 194 10.73 -28.75 13.22
C ALA A 194 12.16 -28.22 13.40
N LYS A 195 12.47 -27.06 12.85
CA LYS A 195 13.79 -26.39 13.02
C LYS A 195 13.78 -25.33 14.12
N GLY A 196 12.71 -25.27 14.93
CA GLY A 196 12.53 -24.25 15.97
C GLY A 196 12.06 -22.88 15.44
N GLY A 197 11.65 -22.82 14.18
CA GLY A 197 11.11 -21.61 13.56
C GLY A 197 9.64 -21.38 13.92
N PRO A 198 9.07 -20.24 13.47
CA PRO A 198 7.72 -19.82 13.85
C PRO A 198 6.59 -20.49 13.03
N GLY A 199 6.91 -21.26 12.00
CA GLY A 199 5.94 -21.82 11.06
C GLY A 199 5.61 -20.87 9.90
N SER A 200 4.59 -21.23 9.12
CA SER A 200 4.12 -20.48 7.96
C SER A 200 3.53 -19.11 8.33
N ILE A 201 3.41 -18.22 7.36
CA ILE A 201 2.78 -16.90 7.54
C ILE A 201 1.36 -17.06 8.10
N ALA A 202 0.56 -18.00 7.59
CA ALA A 202 -0.79 -18.25 8.08
C ALA A 202 -0.80 -18.66 9.58
N GLU A 203 0.09 -19.60 9.99
CA GLU A 203 0.21 -20.03 11.39
C GLU A 203 0.62 -18.89 12.31
N GLN A 204 1.59 -18.08 11.87
CA GLN A 204 2.07 -16.93 12.63
C GLN A 204 0.98 -15.88 12.82
N SER A 205 0.25 -15.53 11.74
CA SER A 205 -0.80 -14.49 11.77
C SER A 205 -1.87 -14.78 12.84
N VAL A 206 -2.30 -16.03 12.98
CA VAL A 206 -3.28 -16.41 14.02
C VAL A 206 -2.65 -16.56 15.41
N ASN A 207 -1.37 -16.97 15.49
CA ASN A 207 -0.64 -17.06 16.75
C ASN A 207 -0.42 -15.70 17.41
N HIS A 208 -0.22 -14.63 16.62
CA HIS A 208 -0.13 -13.25 17.11
C HIS A 208 -1.44 -12.70 17.68
N LYS A 209 -2.55 -13.45 17.54
CA LYS A 209 -3.88 -13.05 18.06
C LYS A 209 -4.27 -11.62 17.66
N VAL A 210 -4.05 -11.28 16.39
CA VAL A 210 -4.53 -10.02 15.83
C VAL A 210 -6.04 -9.95 15.98
N ASP A 211 -6.59 -8.85 16.50
CA ASP A 211 -8.02 -8.78 16.86
C ASP A 211 -8.93 -8.85 15.62
N VAL A 212 -8.49 -8.32 14.48
CA VAL A 212 -9.23 -8.34 13.22
C VAL A 212 -8.31 -8.69 12.06
N LEU A 213 -8.53 -9.83 11.43
CA LEU A 213 -7.89 -10.28 10.20
C LEU A 213 -8.99 -10.51 9.15
N LEU A 214 -9.06 -9.68 8.10
CA LEU A 214 -10.07 -9.78 7.05
C LEU A 214 -9.41 -9.77 5.67
N GLY A 215 -9.70 -10.76 4.83
CA GLY A 215 -9.11 -10.85 3.48
C GLY A 215 -9.49 -12.14 2.75
N GLY A 216 -8.67 -12.51 1.78
CA GLY A 216 -8.71 -13.79 1.09
C GLY A 216 -7.75 -14.82 1.69
N GLY A 217 -7.41 -15.85 0.90
CA GLY A 217 -6.41 -16.85 1.26
C GLY A 217 -6.94 -18.05 2.02
N LYS A 218 -8.24 -18.30 1.99
CA LYS A 218 -8.86 -19.46 2.67
C LYS A 218 -8.11 -20.76 2.37
N ALA A 219 -7.64 -20.96 1.13
CA ALA A 219 -6.89 -22.14 0.75
C ALA A 219 -5.58 -22.33 1.57
N ARG A 220 -4.93 -21.25 2.03
CA ARG A 220 -3.73 -21.31 2.88
C ARG A 220 -4.08 -21.70 4.31
N PHE A 221 -5.18 -21.17 4.83
CA PHE A 221 -5.66 -21.47 6.18
C PHE A 221 -6.29 -22.87 6.31
N ASP A 222 -6.76 -23.47 5.21
CA ASP A 222 -7.27 -24.83 5.18
C ASP A 222 -6.16 -25.90 5.02
N GLN A 223 -4.91 -25.49 4.81
CA GLN A 223 -3.78 -26.43 4.81
C GLN A 223 -3.58 -27.06 6.18
N LYS A 224 -3.19 -28.35 6.15
CA LYS A 224 -2.90 -29.12 7.37
C LYS A 224 -1.55 -28.74 7.96
N ILE A 225 -1.54 -28.46 9.25
CA ILE A 225 -0.35 -28.25 10.05
C ILE A 225 0.36 -29.59 10.25
N THR A 226 1.62 -29.66 9.85
CA THR A 226 2.41 -30.89 9.88
C THR A 226 3.22 -31.06 11.15
N GLU A 227 3.39 -29.98 11.95
CA GLU A 227 4.30 -29.94 13.10
C GLU A 227 3.74 -29.10 14.26
N GLY A 228 4.32 -29.27 15.44
CA GLY A 228 4.02 -28.43 16.61
C GLY A 228 2.68 -28.76 17.29
N ARG A 229 2.22 -27.82 18.13
CA ARG A 229 1.06 -27.99 19.02
C ARG A 229 -0.25 -28.30 18.27
N PHE A 230 -0.41 -27.79 17.07
CA PHE A 230 -1.66 -27.92 16.30
C PHE A 230 -1.56 -28.97 15.18
N LYS A 231 -0.53 -29.81 15.19
CA LYS A 231 -0.30 -30.86 14.19
C LYS A 231 -1.58 -31.69 13.93
N GLY A 232 -1.86 -31.91 12.64
CA GLY A 232 -3.00 -32.69 12.14
C GLY A 232 -4.28 -31.87 11.94
N GLY A 233 -4.39 -30.70 12.55
CA GLY A 233 -5.45 -29.74 12.28
C GLY A 233 -5.10 -28.79 11.13
N THR A 234 -6.05 -27.99 10.66
CA THR A 234 -5.82 -26.91 9.72
C THR A 234 -5.49 -25.60 10.47
N VAL A 235 -4.95 -24.60 9.76
CA VAL A 235 -4.73 -23.29 10.37
C VAL A 235 -6.07 -22.61 10.74
N THR A 236 -7.14 -22.86 9.97
CA THR A 236 -8.51 -22.45 10.36
C THR A 236 -8.90 -23.02 11.71
N GLN A 237 -8.69 -24.34 11.93
CA GLN A 237 -8.96 -24.99 13.22
C GLN A 237 -8.03 -24.49 14.33
N GLN A 238 -6.79 -24.13 14.02
CA GLN A 238 -5.89 -23.46 14.97
C GLN A 238 -6.47 -22.11 15.40
N ALA A 239 -6.95 -21.29 14.46
CA ALA A 239 -7.59 -20.02 14.75
C ALA A 239 -8.82 -20.18 15.67
N GLU A 240 -9.69 -21.15 15.37
CA GLU A 240 -10.86 -21.46 16.23
C GLU A 240 -10.44 -21.85 17.65
N LYS A 241 -9.42 -22.71 17.81
CA LYS A 241 -8.87 -23.08 19.12
C LYS A 241 -8.23 -21.91 19.85
N LEU A 242 -7.74 -20.89 19.13
CA LEU A 242 -7.22 -19.65 19.69
C LEU A 242 -8.30 -18.62 20.00
N GLY A 243 -9.57 -18.95 19.72
CA GLY A 243 -10.75 -18.16 20.07
C GLY A 243 -11.27 -17.24 18.97
N TYR A 244 -10.75 -17.36 17.74
CA TYR A 244 -11.25 -16.58 16.61
C TYR A 244 -12.68 -16.96 16.24
N GLN A 245 -13.45 -15.95 15.85
CA GLN A 245 -14.67 -16.11 15.09
C GLN A 245 -14.27 -16.19 13.61
N VAL A 246 -14.40 -17.34 12.98
CA VAL A 246 -14.11 -17.52 11.55
C VAL A 246 -15.38 -17.20 10.76
N VAL A 247 -15.26 -16.28 9.78
CA VAL A 247 -16.36 -15.85 8.91
C VAL A 247 -15.91 -15.88 7.46
N THR A 248 -16.83 -16.21 6.54
CA THR A 248 -16.48 -16.44 5.12
C THR A 248 -17.32 -15.63 4.14
N ASP A 249 -18.26 -14.82 4.65
CA ASP A 249 -19.14 -13.98 3.84
C ASP A 249 -19.54 -12.70 4.59
N ASP A 250 -20.24 -11.82 3.89
CA ASP A 250 -20.75 -10.55 4.42
C ASP A 250 -21.74 -10.76 5.57
N LYS A 251 -22.58 -11.79 5.52
CA LYS A 251 -23.51 -12.10 6.60
C LYS A 251 -22.78 -12.51 7.89
N GLY A 252 -21.78 -13.37 7.76
CA GLY A 252 -20.90 -13.75 8.86
C GLY A 252 -20.16 -12.56 9.43
N LEU A 253 -19.59 -11.70 8.55
CA LEU A 253 -18.88 -10.49 8.94
C LEU A 253 -19.80 -9.53 9.71
N LYS A 254 -21.01 -9.25 9.23
CA LYS A 254 -21.99 -8.39 9.91
C LYS A 254 -22.34 -8.92 11.31
N ASN A 255 -22.44 -10.23 11.45
CA ASN A 255 -22.78 -10.90 12.72
C ASN A 255 -21.58 -11.10 13.67
N ALA A 256 -20.36 -10.83 13.23
CA ALA A 256 -19.16 -10.92 14.08
C ALA A 256 -19.29 -9.99 15.30
N ARG A 257 -19.03 -10.55 16.49
CA ARG A 257 -19.26 -9.88 17.77
C ARG A 257 -17.95 -9.32 18.34
N PRO A 258 -17.99 -8.15 19.01
CA PRO A 258 -16.86 -7.62 19.75
C PRO A 258 -16.38 -8.56 20.87
N GLY A 259 -15.13 -8.37 21.31
CA GLY A 259 -14.55 -9.10 22.45
C GLY A 259 -13.85 -10.40 22.09
N LYS A 260 -14.06 -10.96 20.89
CA LYS A 260 -13.31 -12.09 20.35
C LYS A 260 -12.61 -11.67 19.06
N PRO A 261 -11.41 -12.19 18.78
CA PRO A 261 -10.76 -11.91 17.50
C PRO A 261 -11.59 -12.49 16.33
N VAL A 262 -11.49 -11.86 15.16
CA VAL A 262 -12.23 -12.24 13.96
C VAL A 262 -11.25 -12.57 12.85
N LEU A 263 -11.44 -13.72 12.20
CA LEU A 263 -10.74 -14.14 10.99
C LEU A 263 -11.77 -14.22 9.85
N GLY A 264 -11.73 -13.30 8.90
CA GLY A 264 -12.56 -13.30 7.71
C GLY A 264 -11.78 -13.82 6.50
N LEU A 265 -12.26 -14.90 5.89
CA LEU A 265 -11.65 -15.57 4.74
C LEU A 265 -12.67 -15.59 3.58
N PHE A 266 -12.70 -14.53 2.78
CA PHE A 266 -13.78 -14.25 1.83
C PHE A 266 -13.54 -14.82 0.42
N ALA A 267 -12.38 -15.41 0.16
CA ALA A 267 -12.02 -16.10 -1.07
C ALA A 267 -10.94 -17.17 -0.80
N ASP A 268 -10.84 -18.17 -1.67
CA ASP A 268 -9.79 -19.21 -1.57
C ASP A 268 -8.40 -18.61 -1.82
N GLY A 269 -8.26 -17.74 -2.82
CA GLY A 269 -7.08 -16.91 -3.09
C GLY A 269 -7.35 -15.44 -2.75
N ASN A 270 -6.92 -14.53 -3.62
CA ASN A 270 -7.25 -13.11 -3.50
C ASN A 270 -8.77 -12.90 -3.63
N VAL A 271 -9.30 -11.88 -2.97
CA VAL A 271 -10.68 -11.46 -3.18
C VAL A 271 -10.84 -11.00 -4.64
N PRO A 272 -11.80 -11.53 -5.42
CA PRO A 272 -11.98 -11.13 -6.79
C PRO A 272 -12.24 -9.62 -6.92
N VAL A 273 -11.60 -8.99 -7.91
CA VAL A 273 -11.75 -7.55 -8.20
C VAL A 273 -13.20 -7.17 -8.45
N GLU A 274 -13.54 -5.91 -8.20
CA GLU A 274 -14.93 -5.46 -8.37
C GLU A 274 -15.27 -5.16 -9.83
N TRP A 275 -14.30 -4.63 -10.60
CA TRP A 275 -14.52 -4.24 -11.99
C TRP A 275 -13.74 -5.11 -12.95
N THR A 276 -14.24 -5.21 -14.18
CA THR A 276 -13.61 -5.97 -15.27
C THR A 276 -13.61 -5.17 -16.58
N GLY A 277 -12.73 -5.58 -17.50
CA GLY A 277 -12.64 -5.02 -18.84
C GLY A 277 -11.66 -5.83 -19.69
N LYS A 278 -11.38 -5.35 -20.90
CA LYS A 278 -10.33 -5.93 -21.73
C LYS A 278 -8.98 -5.43 -21.26
N ALA A 279 -8.03 -6.32 -21.07
CA ALA A 279 -6.65 -5.96 -20.81
C ALA A 279 -6.07 -5.15 -21.99
N ALA A 280 -5.04 -4.38 -21.70
CA ALA A 280 -4.29 -3.65 -22.73
C ALA A 280 -3.64 -4.64 -23.71
N ALA A 281 -3.50 -4.23 -24.97
CA ALA A 281 -2.99 -5.06 -26.04
C ALA A 281 -1.86 -4.36 -26.81
N GLN A 282 -1.03 -5.13 -27.48
CA GLN A 282 -0.05 -4.60 -28.43
C GLN A 282 -0.78 -3.90 -29.58
N GLY A 283 -0.39 -2.67 -29.90
CA GLY A 283 -1.08 -1.84 -30.88
C GLY A 283 -2.34 -1.13 -30.34
N GLY A 284 -2.73 -1.39 -29.08
CA GLY A 284 -3.87 -0.76 -28.43
C GLY A 284 -5.16 -1.57 -28.54
N THR A 285 -6.16 -1.16 -27.75
CA THR A 285 -7.53 -1.69 -27.84
C THR A 285 -8.48 -0.69 -28.48
N GLU A 286 -9.57 -1.17 -29.03
CA GLU A 286 -10.73 -0.30 -29.31
C GLU A 286 -11.18 0.39 -28.02
N PRO A 287 -11.73 1.61 -28.10
CA PRO A 287 -12.25 2.31 -26.94
C PRO A 287 -13.26 1.48 -26.16
N GLN A 288 -13.04 1.34 -24.85
CA GLN A 288 -13.93 0.55 -23.99
C GLN A 288 -14.36 1.33 -22.75
N ARG A 289 -15.49 0.97 -22.19
CA ARG A 289 -15.90 1.31 -20.81
C ARG A 289 -15.67 0.12 -19.91
N CYS A 290 -15.25 0.37 -18.68
CA CYS A 290 -15.14 -0.67 -17.67
C CYS A 290 -16.51 -1.17 -17.24
N VAL A 291 -16.61 -2.47 -17.02
CA VAL A 291 -17.79 -3.11 -16.44
C VAL A 291 -17.63 -3.06 -14.92
N THR A 292 -18.55 -2.37 -14.25
CA THR A 292 -18.50 -2.12 -12.80
C THR A 292 -19.02 -3.30 -11.96
N SER A 293 -19.10 -4.48 -12.55
CA SER A 293 -19.46 -5.74 -11.88
C SER A 293 -18.55 -6.86 -12.40
N ASN A 294 -18.21 -7.79 -11.51
CA ASN A 294 -17.42 -8.95 -11.85
C ASN A 294 -18.20 -10.23 -11.51
N PRO A 295 -18.56 -11.06 -12.52
CA PRO A 295 -19.28 -12.30 -12.28
C PRO A 295 -18.51 -13.34 -11.44
N GLU A 296 -17.18 -13.25 -11.38
CA GLU A 296 -16.35 -14.11 -10.51
C GLU A 296 -16.48 -13.72 -9.03
N ARG A 297 -16.92 -12.50 -8.74
CA ARG A 297 -17.13 -12.04 -7.37
C ARG A 297 -18.45 -12.61 -6.85
N LYS A 298 -18.36 -13.63 -6.00
CA LYS A 298 -19.51 -14.32 -5.42
C LYS A 298 -20.42 -13.34 -4.66
N ALA A 299 -21.72 -13.54 -4.77
CA ALA A 299 -22.69 -12.82 -3.94
C ALA A 299 -22.35 -13.03 -2.44
N GLY A 300 -22.39 -11.96 -1.67
CA GLY A 300 -21.99 -11.99 -0.25
C GLY A 300 -20.49 -11.82 0.02
N THR A 301 -19.65 -11.58 -1.00
CA THR A 301 -18.27 -11.14 -0.76
C THR A 301 -18.30 -9.68 -0.28
N PRO A 302 -17.83 -9.35 0.94
CA PRO A 302 -17.86 -7.98 1.44
C PRO A 302 -16.93 -7.07 0.64
N SER A 303 -17.33 -5.81 0.41
CA SER A 303 -16.47 -4.80 -0.19
C SER A 303 -15.37 -4.36 0.79
N LEU A 304 -14.30 -3.74 0.28
CA LEU A 304 -13.20 -3.27 1.13
C LEU A 304 -13.67 -2.21 2.13
N ASP A 305 -14.58 -1.32 1.74
CA ASP A 305 -15.13 -0.31 2.64
C ASP A 305 -16.08 -0.90 3.70
N ASP A 306 -16.83 -1.98 3.41
CA ASP A 306 -17.62 -2.71 4.41
C ASP A 306 -16.73 -3.46 5.41
N GLN A 307 -15.66 -4.10 4.92
CA GLN A 307 -14.64 -4.73 5.78
C GLN A 307 -13.99 -3.69 6.70
N THR A 308 -13.60 -2.53 6.14
CA THR A 308 -13.00 -1.42 6.90
C THR A 308 -13.96 -0.89 7.97
N ARG A 309 -15.21 -0.67 7.62
CA ARG A 309 -16.26 -0.22 8.57
C ARG A 309 -16.44 -1.19 9.71
N LYS A 310 -16.52 -2.50 9.40
CA LYS A 310 -16.67 -3.52 10.43
C LYS A 310 -15.42 -3.66 11.29
N ALA A 311 -14.22 -3.58 10.71
CA ALA A 311 -12.97 -3.59 11.46
C ALA A 311 -12.91 -2.46 12.49
N LEU A 312 -13.25 -1.22 12.08
CA LEU A 312 -13.31 -0.07 12.99
C LEU A 312 -14.29 -0.29 14.13
N GLN A 313 -15.50 -0.80 13.86
CA GLN A 313 -16.50 -1.12 14.89
C GLN A 313 -15.99 -2.15 15.91
N LEU A 314 -15.32 -3.21 15.43
CA LEU A 314 -14.80 -4.28 16.30
C LEU A 314 -13.64 -3.77 17.17
N LEU A 315 -12.69 -3.01 16.58
CA LEU A 315 -11.54 -2.48 17.29
C LEU A 315 -11.94 -1.42 18.32
N GLU A 316 -12.85 -0.52 17.98
CA GLU A 316 -13.39 0.47 18.91
C GLU A 316 -14.10 -0.21 20.09
N ALA A 317 -14.98 -1.18 19.81
CA ALA A 317 -15.68 -1.91 20.84
C ALA A 317 -14.73 -2.72 21.75
N LYS A 318 -13.64 -3.28 21.19
CA LYS A 318 -12.58 -3.97 21.96
C LYS A 318 -11.92 -3.03 22.96
N GLN A 319 -11.73 -1.77 22.61
CA GLN A 319 -11.04 -0.76 23.44
C GLN A 319 -11.98 0.05 24.33
N LYS A 320 -13.28 -0.20 24.27
CA LYS A 320 -14.27 0.48 25.11
C LYS A 320 -13.96 0.24 26.59
N GLY A 321 -13.73 1.33 27.31
CA GLY A 321 -13.40 1.29 28.76
C GLY A 321 -11.91 1.12 29.09
N SER A 322 -11.04 0.73 28.14
CA SER A 322 -9.59 0.60 28.40
C SER A 322 -8.84 1.93 28.36
N GLY A 323 -9.40 2.95 27.73
CA GLY A 323 -8.72 4.21 27.43
C GLY A 323 -7.64 4.10 26.35
N LYS A 324 -7.32 2.89 25.90
CA LYS A 324 -6.39 2.60 24.81
C LYS A 324 -7.07 2.82 23.45
N GLY A 325 -6.31 2.81 22.39
CA GLY A 325 -6.78 2.92 21.01
C GLY A 325 -6.43 1.68 20.19
N PHE A 326 -6.29 1.86 18.88
CA PHE A 326 -5.97 0.78 17.96
C PHE A 326 -4.99 1.19 16.85
N PHE A 327 -4.38 0.17 16.25
CA PHE A 327 -3.69 0.24 14.96
C PHE A 327 -4.44 -0.62 13.96
N LEU A 328 -4.83 -0.05 12.83
CA LEU A 328 -5.49 -0.73 11.72
C LEU A 328 -4.76 -0.44 10.42
N GLN A 329 -4.36 -1.50 9.70
CA GLN A 329 -3.93 -1.41 8.31
C GLN A 329 -5.06 -1.89 7.40
N VAL A 330 -5.31 -1.19 6.30
CA VAL A 330 -6.28 -1.51 5.25
C VAL A 330 -5.55 -1.49 3.91
N GLU A 331 -5.71 -2.52 3.11
CA GLU A 331 -5.02 -2.66 1.83
C GLU A 331 -5.97 -2.89 0.68
N GLY A 332 -5.80 -2.11 -0.40
CA GLY A 332 -6.31 -2.40 -1.73
C GLY A 332 -5.22 -3.10 -2.55
N ALA A 333 -5.16 -4.42 -2.47
CA ALA A 333 -4.03 -5.21 -2.98
C ALA A 333 -4.04 -5.46 -4.49
N SER A 334 -5.23 -5.41 -5.11
CA SER A 334 -5.33 -5.83 -6.51
C SER A 334 -5.18 -4.68 -7.51
N ILE A 335 -4.78 -3.49 -7.06
CA ILE A 335 -4.30 -2.41 -7.94
C ILE A 335 -3.04 -2.94 -8.65
N ASP A 336 -2.03 -3.36 -7.88
CA ASP A 336 -0.79 -4.00 -8.33
C ASP A 336 -1.05 -5.22 -9.24
N LYS A 337 -1.87 -6.16 -8.77
CA LYS A 337 -2.13 -7.40 -9.52
C LYS A 337 -2.78 -7.14 -10.88
N ARG A 338 -3.56 -6.07 -11.01
CA ARG A 338 -4.16 -5.67 -12.29
C ARG A 338 -3.17 -4.91 -13.16
N ASP A 339 -2.25 -4.15 -12.58
CA ASP A 339 -1.15 -3.53 -13.31
C ASP A 339 -0.19 -4.58 -13.87
N HIS A 340 0.18 -5.60 -13.12
CA HIS A 340 0.93 -6.76 -13.62
C HIS A 340 0.25 -7.42 -14.83
N ALA A 341 -1.08 -7.48 -14.83
CA ALA A 341 -1.89 -8.04 -15.91
C ALA A 341 -2.17 -7.04 -17.04
N ALA A 342 -1.69 -5.79 -16.96
CA ALA A 342 -2.04 -4.69 -17.85
C ALA A 342 -3.57 -4.53 -18.02
N ASP A 343 -4.32 -4.67 -16.91
CA ASP A 343 -5.79 -4.58 -16.85
C ASP A 343 -6.22 -3.24 -16.24
N PRO A 344 -6.45 -2.20 -17.07
CA PRO A 344 -6.78 -0.88 -16.56
C PRO A 344 -8.13 -0.83 -15.83
N CYS A 345 -9.10 -1.65 -16.24
CA CYS A 345 -10.41 -1.63 -15.59
C CYS A 345 -10.39 -2.25 -14.21
N GLY A 346 -9.66 -3.36 -14.05
CA GLY A 346 -9.43 -3.95 -12.74
C GLY A 346 -8.68 -2.99 -11.82
N GLN A 347 -7.60 -2.38 -12.29
CA GLN A 347 -6.79 -1.41 -11.56
C GLN A 347 -7.64 -0.21 -11.09
N ILE A 348 -8.41 0.42 -12.00
CA ILE A 348 -9.30 1.54 -11.70
C ILE A 348 -10.35 1.14 -10.64
N GLY A 349 -10.95 -0.04 -10.82
CA GLY A 349 -11.98 -0.55 -9.90
C GLY A 349 -11.46 -0.75 -8.48
N GLU A 350 -10.24 -1.30 -8.34
CA GLU A 350 -9.61 -1.54 -7.05
C GLU A 350 -9.11 -0.24 -6.38
N THR A 351 -8.59 0.72 -7.17
CA THR A 351 -8.28 2.07 -6.66
C THR A 351 -9.55 2.77 -6.17
N ALA A 352 -10.67 2.65 -6.89
CA ALA A 352 -11.95 3.19 -6.47
C ALA A 352 -12.49 2.49 -5.21
N ALA A 353 -12.27 1.17 -5.06
CA ALA A 353 -12.62 0.43 -3.84
C ALA A 353 -11.82 0.92 -2.62
N LEU A 354 -10.51 1.11 -2.78
CA LEU A 354 -9.67 1.70 -1.75
C LEU A 354 -10.10 3.14 -1.42
N ASP A 355 -10.46 3.94 -2.41
CA ASP A 355 -10.93 5.33 -2.17
C ASP A 355 -12.23 5.36 -1.37
N ARG A 356 -13.13 4.36 -1.53
CA ARG A 356 -14.30 4.20 -0.65
C ARG A 356 -13.89 3.85 0.79
N ALA A 357 -12.89 2.99 0.98
CA ALA A 357 -12.34 2.70 2.30
C ALA A 357 -11.68 3.94 2.93
N VAL A 358 -10.96 4.74 2.14
CA VAL A 358 -10.44 6.06 2.58
C VAL A 358 -11.58 6.97 3.05
N LYS A 359 -12.70 7.01 2.32
CA LYS A 359 -13.89 7.77 2.76
C LYS A 359 -14.39 7.32 4.14
N VAL A 360 -14.44 6.01 4.38
CA VAL A 360 -14.83 5.44 5.68
C VAL A 360 -13.85 5.85 6.79
N ALA A 361 -12.55 5.71 6.56
CA ALA A 361 -11.51 6.07 7.53
C ALA A 361 -11.53 7.58 7.87
N ARG A 362 -11.72 8.45 6.86
CA ARG A 362 -11.82 9.90 7.05
C ARG A 362 -13.09 10.30 7.81
N ALA A 363 -14.21 9.63 7.54
CA ALA A 363 -15.45 9.85 8.28
C ALA A 363 -15.30 9.43 9.76
N TYR A 364 -14.61 8.30 10.01
CA TYR A 364 -14.28 7.86 11.37
C TYR A 364 -13.43 8.92 12.09
N ALA A 365 -12.37 9.41 11.46
CA ALA A 365 -11.50 10.43 12.07
C ALA A 365 -12.21 11.77 12.32
N ALA A 366 -13.20 12.12 11.50
CA ALA A 366 -14.02 13.32 11.74
C ALA A 366 -14.86 13.21 13.03
N ALA A 367 -15.32 12.00 13.36
CA ALA A 367 -16.03 11.71 14.62
C ALA A 367 -15.07 11.45 15.80
N HIS A 368 -13.80 11.12 15.53
CA HIS A 368 -12.76 10.78 16.51
C HIS A 368 -11.49 11.59 16.21
N PRO A 369 -11.41 12.87 16.64
CA PRO A 369 -10.30 13.77 16.28
C PRO A 369 -8.91 13.35 16.77
N ASP A 370 -8.83 12.38 17.66
CA ASP A 370 -7.61 11.71 18.14
C ASP A 370 -7.15 10.55 17.23
N THR A 371 -7.63 10.49 15.99
CA THR A 371 -7.28 9.48 15.00
C THR A 371 -6.37 10.07 13.92
N LEU A 372 -5.19 9.47 13.73
CA LEU A 372 -4.32 9.71 12.60
C LEU A 372 -4.72 8.79 11.45
N VAL A 373 -5.07 9.35 10.29
CA VAL A 373 -5.33 8.59 9.06
C VAL A 373 -4.23 8.91 8.06
N ILE A 374 -3.62 7.87 7.52
CA ILE A 374 -2.58 7.95 6.49
C ILE A 374 -3.01 7.11 5.29
N THR A 375 -2.86 7.63 4.08
CA THR A 375 -3.00 6.86 2.84
C THR A 375 -1.74 6.99 2.00
N THR A 376 -1.29 5.88 1.42
CA THR A 376 -0.08 5.80 0.61
C THR A 376 -0.10 4.55 -0.26
N ALA A 377 1.00 4.29 -0.99
CA ALA A 377 1.28 3.06 -1.70
C ALA A 377 2.53 2.39 -1.12
N ASP A 378 2.77 1.14 -1.43
CA ASP A 378 3.99 0.43 -1.06
C ASP A 378 5.11 0.65 -2.09
N HIS A 379 4.80 0.70 -3.36
CA HIS A 379 5.64 1.08 -4.49
C HIS A 379 4.77 1.66 -5.61
N ALA A 380 5.39 2.16 -6.68
CA ALA A 380 4.69 2.54 -7.90
C ALA A 380 4.71 1.39 -8.91
N HIS A 381 3.88 1.52 -9.92
CA HIS A 381 3.74 0.51 -10.97
C HIS A 381 3.87 1.15 -12.37
N THR A 382 3.30 0.52 -13.36
CA THR A 382 3.63 0.68 -14.78
C THR A 382 2.69 1.57 -15.59
N SER A 383 1.46 1.83 -15.15
CA SER A 383 0.47 2.51 -15.98
C SER A 383 0.86 3.97 -16.27
N GLN A 384 0.82 4.37 -17.55
CA GLN A 384 1.10 5.73 -17.97
C GLN A 384 0.00 6.26 -18.89
N ILE A 385 -0.54 7.44 -18.58
CA ILE A 385 -1.47 8.14 -19.47
C ILE A 385 -0.66 8.82 -20.58
N VAL A 386 -0.98 8.48 -21.83
CA VAL A 386 -0.25 8.98 -23.03
C VAL A 386 -1.22 9.65 -24.00
N PRO A 387 -0.73 10.53 -24.92
CA PRO A 387 -1.57 11.11 -25.96
C PRO A 387 -2.28 10.04 -26.79
N LEU A 388 -3.52 10.32 -27.22
CA LEU A 388 -4.34 9.36 -27.99
C LEU A 388 -3.65 8.87 -29.26
N GLU A 389 -2.91 9.76 -29.95
CA GLU A 389 -2.21 9.50 -31.20
C GLU A 389 -0.84 8.82 -30.99
N ALA A 390 -0.35 8.76 -29.74
CA ALA A 390 0.94 8.14 -29.47
C ALA A 390 0.88 6.62 -29.73
N THR A 391 1.96 6.09 -30.28
CA THR A 391 2.17 4.65 -30.52
C THR A 391 3.35 4.14 -29.67
N PRO A 392 3.26 4.19 -28.34
CA PRO A 392 4.34 3.75 -27.48
C PRO A 392 4.55 2.24 -27.59
N PRO A 393 5.75 1.74 -27.28
CA PRO A 393 5.98 0.31 -27.17
C PRO A 393 5.15 -0.29 -26.04
N GLY A 394 5.02 -1.62 -26.02
CA GLY A 394 4.31 -2.35 -24.97
C GLY A 394 2.81 -2.55 -25.25
N LEU A 395 2.02 -2.51 -24.22
CA LEU A 395 0.57 -2.76 -24.26
C LEU A 395 -0.17 -1.45 -24.04
N SER A 396 -1.23 -1.19 -24.80
CA SER A 396 -2.06 0.01 -24.60
C SER A 396 -3.54 -0.33 -24.57
N SER A 397 -4.31 0.47 -23.85
CA SER A 397 -5.76 0.42 -23.86
C SER A 397 -6.33 1.83 -23.99
N THR A 398 -7.40 1.98 -24.75
CA THR A 398 -8.17 3.23 -24.82
C THR A 398 -9.44 3.07 -24.02
N LEU A 399 -9.64 3.97 -23.05
CA LEU A 399 -10.81 3.99 -22.19
C LEU A 399 -11.72 5.16 -22.55
N VAL A 400 -13.03 4.98 -22.38
CA VAL A 400 -14.03 6.06 -22.41
C VAL A 400 -14.37 6.40 -20.97
N THR A 401 -13.93 7.56 -20.49
CA THR A 401 -14.14 8.00 -19.12
C THR A 401 -15.61 8.29 -18.79
N ASN A 402 -15.94 8.43 -17.51
CA ASN A 402 -17.31 8.79 -17.10
C ASN A 402 -17.74 10.18 -17.59
N GLU A 403 -16.79 11.08 -17.85
CA GLU A 403 -17.04 12.38 -18.52
C GLU A 403 -17.30 12.25 -20.02
N GLY A 404 -17.09 11.07 -20.61
CA GLY A 404 -17.24 10.81 -22.05
C GLY A 404 -15.99 11.10 -22.87
N GLY A 405 -14.90 11.56 -22.27
CA GLY A 405 -13.59 11.72 -22.91
C GLY A 405 -12.91 10.38 -23.20
N ARG A 406 -11.92 10.39 -24.10
CA ARG A 406 -11.05 9.24 -24.35
C ARG A 406 -9.74 9.42 -23.61
N LEU A 407 -9.22 8.34 -23.01
CA LEU A 407 -7.97 8.29 -22.30
C LEU A 407 -7.21 7.05 -22.77
N LYS A 408 -5.95 7.21 -23.20
CA LYS A 408 -5.06 6.09 -23.52
C LYS A 408 -4.11 5.83 -22.38
N VAL A 409 -4.07 4.60 -21.90
CA VAL A 409 -3.09 4.11 -20.92
C VAL A 409 -2.14 3.12 -21.57
N ASN A 410 -0.86 3.21 -21.23
CA ASN A 410 0.22 2.35 -21.73
C ASN A 410 0.91 1.62 -20.58
N TYR A 411 1.31 0.39 -20.84
CA TYR A 411 2.05 -0.52 -19.98
C TYR A 411 3.27 -1.01 -20.76
N SER A 412 4.48 -0.66 -20.32
CA SER A 412 5.72 -0.98 -21.04
C SER A 412 6.91 -1.24 -20.12
N THR A 413 6.68 -1.71 -18.92
CA THR A 413 7.74 -2.12 -17.98
C THR A 413 8.21 -3.55 -18.19
N ASN A 414 7.56 -4.30 -19.09
CA ASN A 414 8.02 -5.60 -19.57
C ASN A 414 7.54 -5.86 -21.00
N THR A 415 8.11 -6.89 -21.65
CA THR A 415 7.72 -7.30 -23.00
C THR A 415 6.28 -7.82 -23.03
N PRO A 416 5.53 -7.61 -24.14
CA PRO A 416 4.20 -8.19 -24.30
C PRO A 416 4.18 -9.69 -24.04
N GLY A 417 3.16 -10.17 -23.34
CA GLY A 417 3.01 -11.58 -22.94
C GLY A 417 3.66 -11.96 -21.60
N LYS A 418 4.37 -11.02 -20.96
CA LYS A 418 4.85 -11.18 -19.59
C LYS A 418 4.11 -10.22 -18.65
N ALA A 419 4.09 -10.56 -17.36
CA ALA A 419 3.61 -9.65 -16.33
C ALA A 419 4.41 -8.33 -16.39
N GLN A 420 3.71 -7.21 -16.24
CA GLN A 420 4.36 -5.90 -16.12
C GLN A 420 5.04 -5.80 -14.76
N GLU A 421 6.07 -4.96 -14.65
CA GLU A 421 6.91 -4.85 -13.46
C GLU A 421 6.66 -3.54 -12.69
N HIS A 422 7.05 -3.53 -11.42
CA HIS A 422 7.08 -2.35 -10.58
C HIS A 422 8.03 -1.28 -11.14
N THR A 423 7.91 -0.05 -10.66
CA THR A 423 8.83 1.04 -10.96
C THR A 423 9.43 1.63 -9.68
N GLY A 424 10.69 2.04 -9.75
CA GLY A 424 11.47 2.56 -8.61
C GLY A 424 11.21 4.03 -8.28
N THR A 425 10.07 4.60 -8.66
CA THR A 425 9.76 5.99 -8.36
C THR A 425 9.23 6.16 -6.94
N GLN A 426 9.33 7.38 -6.40
CA GLN A 426 8.68 7.73 -5.14
C GLN A 426 7.16 7.65 -5.26
N VAL A 427 6.48 7.45 -4.15
CA VAL A 427 5.01 7.39 -4.09
C VAL A 427 4.45 8.45 -3.16
N ARG A 428 3.20 8.85 -3.42
CA ARG A 428 2.47 9.79 -2.61
C ARG A 428 2.20 9.21 -1.21
N ILE A 429 2.30 10.08 -0.20
CA ILE A 429 1.75 9.85 1.14
C ILE A 429 0.89 11.04 1.54
N ALA A 430 -0.30 10.82 2.09
CA ALA A 430 -1.19 11.87 2.52
C ALA A 430 -1.79 11.54 3.89
N ALA A 431 -2.01 12.56 4.73
CA ALA A 431 -2.45 12.34 6.09
C ALA A 431 -3.36 13.44 6.64
N GLN A 432 -4.15 13.08 7.66
CA GLN A 432 -4.90 13.99 8.52
C GLN A 432 -4.93 13.49 9.96
N GLY A 433 -5.06 14.39 10.91
CA GLY A 433 -5.14 14.08 12.34
C GLY A 433 -3.84 14.39 13.08
N PRO A 434 -3.71 13.93 14.35
CA PRO A 434 -2.52 14.20 15.16
C PRO A 434 -1.23 13.70 14.52
N GLN A 435 -0.20 14.55 14.44
CA GLN A 435 1.11 14.28 13.84
C GLN A 435 1.11 14.02 12.32
N ALA A 436 0.03 14.40 11.61
CA ALA A 436 -0.05 14.26 10.15
C ALA A 436 1.02 15.10 9.42
N GLU A 437 1.56 16.15 10.02
CA GLU A 437 2.65 16.97 9.47
C GLU A 437 3.95 16.19 9.22
N ARG A 438 4.10 15.00 9.82
CA ARG A 438 5.28 14.15 9.64
C ARG A 438 5.36 13.49 8.26
N VAL A 439 4.31 13.58 7.45
CA VAL A 439 4.34 13.08 6.07
C VAL A 439 4.79 14.12 5.05
N LEU A 440 5.03 15.37 5.47
CA LEU A 440 5.39 16.44 4.55
C LEU A 440 6.82 16.29 3.99
N GLY A 441 7.00 16.76 2.75
CA GLY A 441 8.26 16.69 2.03
C GLY A 441 8.48 15.31 1.38
N VAL A 442 9.75 15.01 1.09
CA VAL A 442 10.19 13.70 0.59
C VAL A 442 10.92 12.98 1.71
N THR A 443 10.41 11.82 2.11
CA THR A 443 10.95 11.03 3.21
C THR A 443 11.39 9.65 2.73
N ASP A 444 12.02 8.86 3.57
CA ASP A 444 12.19 7.43 3.32
C ASP A 444 11.00 6.64 3.87
N GLN A 445 10.60 5.57 3.21
CA GLN A 445 9.47 4.73 3.60
C GLN A 445 9.57 4.20 5.04
N THR A 446 10.79 3.93 5.53
CA THR A 446 11.03 3.49 6.90
C THR A 446 10.63 4.54 7.96
N GLN A 447 10.54 5.82 7.59
CA GLN A 447 10.09 6.88 8.51
C GLN A 447 8.61 6.77 8.86
N LEU A 448 7.81 6.06 8.05
CA LEU A 448 6.40 5.81 8.36
C LEU A 448 6.26 5.01 9.67
N PHE A 449 7.14 4.03 9.92
CA PHE A 449 7.22 3.36 11.22
C PHE A 449 7.39 4.35 12.38
N THR A 450 8.35 5.27 12.26
CA THR A 450 8.63 6.27 13.29
C THR A 450 7.45 7.22 13.48
N THR A 451 6.77 7.60 12.40
CA THR A 451 5.57 8.44 12.43
C THR A 451 4.45 7.76 13.22
N ILE A 452 4.13 6.51 12.90
CA ILE A 452 3.07 5.74 13.59
C ILE A 452 3.45 5.49 15.06
N ARG A 453 4.70 5.04 15.30
CA ARG A 453 5.22 4.80 16.65
C ARG A 453 5.14 6.05 17.52
N SER A 454 5.54 7.20 16.99
CA SER A 454 5.47 8.48 17.69
C SER A 454 4.03 8.92 17.96
N ALA A 455 3.16 8.85 16.95
CA ALA A 455 1.77 9.23 17.06
C ALA A 455 1.05 8.43 18.17
N LEU A 456 1.22 7.12 18.20
CA LEU A 456 0.65 6.22 19.21
C LEU A 456 1.46 6.16 20.52
N THR A 457 2.61 6.84 20.60
CA THR A 457 3.50 6.84 21.80
C THR A 457 3.92 5.41 22.21
N LEU A 458 4.23 4.54 21.23
CA LEU A 458 4.63 3.16 21.50
C LEU A 458 6.08 3.08 22.01
N ARG A 459 6.29 2.25 23.03
CA ARG A 459 7.60 2.02 23.68
C ARG A 459 8.15 0.66 23.33
#